data_49dbc283b15068271add86acdf1e1b42
#
_entry.id   49dbc283b15068271add86acdf1e1b42
#
_cell.length_a   1.000
_cell.length_b   1.000
_cell.length_c   1.000
_cell.angle_alpha   90.00
_cell.angle_beta   90.00
_cell.angle_gamma   90.00
#
_symmetry.space_group_name_H-M   'P 1'
#
loop_
_entity.id
_entity.type
_entity.pdbx_description
1 polymer ?
#
loop_
_entity_poly.entity_id
_entity_poly.type
_entity_poly.pdbx_seq_one_letter_code
_entity_poly.pdbx_strand_id
1 'polypeptide(L)'
;MKIFLTLSLSLTLSLVMSQKAPLNLPDAEVATSHQQVEIDGKTIQLIAQAGTYKLRDEENKPLALFGYTSYIKEGAKSTRPIVFAFNGGPGSSSFWLHMGVLGPKRIAVNDPEYTPAAPYQIVNNNYSILDVADLVMIDPV
;
A
#
# COMPACT_ATOMS: atom_id res chain seq x y z
N MET A 1 -19.71 57.27 53.30
CA MET A 1 -18.53 56.43 53.11
C MET A 1 -18.96 55.21 52.31
N LYS A 2 -18.71 55.22 50.97
CA LYS A 2 -19.11 54.14 50.04
C LYS A 2 -17.92 53.25 49.82
N ILE A 3 -18.06 52.00 50.23
CA ILE A 3 -17.03 50.94 50.03
C ILE A 3 -17.30 50.34 48.66
N PHE A 4 -16.36 50.52 47.69
CA PHE A 4 -16.38 49.84 46.42
C PHE A 4 -15.72 48.49 46.59
N LEU A 5 -16.52 47.43 46.48
CA LEU A 5 -16.04 46.04 46.43
C LEU A 5 -15.68 45.73 44.98
N THR A 6 -14.39 45.69 44.63
CA THR A 6 -13.92 45.26 43.31
C THR A 6 -13.78 43.74 43.31
N LEU A 7 -14.71 43.10 42.60
CA LEU A 7 -14.66 41.65 42.35
C LEU A 7 -13.72 41.39 41.19
N SER A 8 -12.51 40.91 41.46
CA SER A 8 -11.53 40.47 40.41
C SER A 8 -11.90 39.05 39.97
N LEU A 9 -12.43 38.93 38.78
CA LEU A 9 -12.71 37.64 38.11
C LEU A 9 -11.42 37.19 37.45
N SER A 10 -10.66 36.27 38.08
CA SER A 10 -9.49 35.63 37.48
C SER A 10 -9.95 34.51 36.55
N LEU A 11 -9.90 34.77 35.24
CA LEU A 11 -10.14 33.78 34.20
C LEU A 11 -8.92 32.88 34.04
N THR A 12 -8.89 31.72 34.70
CA THR A 12 -7.89 30.70 34.46
C THR A 12 -8.18 29.97 33.17
N LEU A 13 -7.45 30.34 32.10
CA LEU A 13 -7.48 29.65 30.82
C LEU A 13 -6.71 28.34 30.97
N SER A 14 -7.41 27.23 31.24
CA SER A 14 -6.84 25.89 31.22
C SER A 14 -6.57 25.50 29.79
N LEU A 15 -5.31 25.58 29.34
CA LEU A 15 -4.85 24.96 28.09
C LEU A 15 -4.94 23.44 28.28
N VAL A 16 -6.04 22.86 27.81
CA VAL A 16 -6.15 21.41 27.63
C VAL A 16 -5.28 21.04 26.44
N MET A 17 -4.02 20.71 26.71
CA MET A 17 -3.17 20.04 25.73
C MET A 17 -3.76 18.65 25.50
N SER A 18 -4.51 18.49 24.44
CA SER A 18 -4.96 17.18 23.99
C SER A 18 -3.73 16.35 23.62
N GLN A 19 -3.23 15.57 24.56
CA GLN A 19 -2.22 14.57 24.27
C GLN A 19 -2.88 13.50 23.40
N LYS A 20 -2.50 13.48 22.13
CA LYS A 20 -2.91 12.43 21.20
C LYS A 20 -2.42 11.09 21.77
N ALA A 21 -3.35 10.20 22.09
CA ALA A 21 -2.99 8.87 22.60
C ALA A 21 -1.98 8.19 21.66
N PRO A 22 -1.03 7.43 22.17
CA PRO A 22 -0.06 6.74 21.33
C PRO A 22 -0.79 5.81 20.37
N LEU A 23 -0.44 5.88 19.09
CA LEU A 23 -1.02 5.04 18.05
C LEU A 23 -0.54 3.60 18.25
N ASN A 24 -1.43 2.72 18.70
CA ASN A 24 -1.14 1.31 18.87
C ASN A 24 -1.45 0.57 17.57
N LEU A 25 -0.43 0.41 16.72
CA LEU A 25 -0.53 -0.34 15.46
C LEU A 25 -0.13 -1.80 15.68
N PRO A 26 -0.81 -2.77 15.03
CA PRO A 26 -0.38 -4.17 15.06
C PRO A 26 1.04 -4.31 14.49
N ASP A 27 1.65 -5.47 14.72
CA ASP A 27 2.94 -5.76 14.13
C ASP A 27 2.83 -5.96 12.62
N ALA A 28 3.92 -5.66 11.91
CA ALA A 28 3.98 -5.89 10.48
C ALA A 28 4.05 -7.40 10.21
N GLU A 29 3.28 -7.85 9.23
CA GLU A 29 3.22 -9.25 8.81
C GLU A 29 3.56 -9.37 7.34
N VAL A 30 4.19 -10.50 6.95
CA VAL A 30 4.56 -10.81 5.57
C VAL A 30 4.28 -12.27 5.29
N ALA A 31 3.53 -12.53 4.23
CA ALA A 31 3.38 -13.84 3.64
C ALA A 31 4.22 -13.91 2.35
N THR A 32 4.92 -15.03 2.15
CA THR A 32 5.78 -15.24 0.98
C THR A 32 5.35 -16.51 0.24
N SER A 33 5.33 -16.44 -1.08
CA SER A 33 5.08 -17.60 -1.95
C SER A 33 6.00 -17.57 -3.18
N HIS A 34 6.29 -18.74 -3.73
CA HIS A 34 6.99 -18.90 -4.99
C HIS A 34 5.98 -19.13 -6.10
N GLN A 35 6.10 -18.38 -7.18
CA GLN A 35 5.16 -18.39 -8.29
C GLN A 35 5.90 -18.51 -9.61
N GLN A 36 5.26 -19.18 -10.55
CA GLN A 36 5.70 -19.23 -11.94
C GLN A 36 4.67 -18.51 -12.80
N VAL A 37 5.14 -17.60 -13.63
CA VAL A 37 4.28 -16.88 -14.58
C VAL A 37 4.88 -16.93 -15.97
N GLU A 38 4.03 -16.80 -16.98
CA GLU A 38 4.43 -16.67 -18.37
C GLU A 38 4.14 -15.25 -18.84
N ILE A 39 5.16 -14.57 -19.34
CA ILE A 39 5.08 -13.21 -19.88
C ILE A 39 5.74 -13.23 -21.25
N ASP A 40 4.98 -12.91 -22.27
CA ASP A 40 5.43 -12.89 -23.67
C ASP A 40 6.18 -14.18 -24.07
N GLY A 41 5.59 -15.34 -23.73
CA GLY A 41 6.15 -16.66 -24.02
C GLY A 41 7.39 -17.05 -23.19
N LYS A 42 7.79 -16.24 -22.20
CA LYS A 42 8.90 -16.53 -21.30
C LYS A 42 8.40 -16.90 -19.91
N THR A 43 8.85 -18.03 -19.42
CA THR A 43 8.59 -18.44 -18.04
C THR A 43 9.50 -17.70 -17.07
N ILE A 44 8.93 -17.04 -16.08
CA ILE A 44 9.63 -16.29 -15.04
C ILE A 44 9.27 -16.87 -13.68
N GLN A 45 10.28 -17.20 -12.88
CA GLN A 45 10.11 -17.59 -11.48
C GLN A 45 10.14 -16.34 -10.61
N LEU A 46 9.15 -16.21 -9.72
CA LEU A 46 8.95 -15.05 -8.89
C LEU A 46 8.82 -15.45 -7.42
N ILE A 47 9.43 -14.66 -6.56
CA ILE A 47 9.06 -14.59 -5.14
C ILE A 47 7.98 -13.51 -5.02
N ALA A 48 6.78 -13.93 -4.63
CA ALA A 48 5.68 -13.01 -4.34
C ALA A 48 5.54 -12.84 -2.83
N GLN A 49 5.45 -11.59 -2.38
CA GLN A 49 5.21 -11.24 -0.98
C GLN A 49 3.97 -10.35 -0.89
N ALA A 50 3.12 -10.63 0.08
CA ALA A 50 2.05 -9.73 0.48
C ALA A 50 2.17 -9.48 1.98
N GLY A 51 2.10 -8.22 2.38
CA GLY A 51 2.31 -7.89 3.78
C GLY A 51 2.01 -6.44 4.11
N THR A 52 2.41 -6.08 5.31
CA THR A 52 2.27 -4.72 5.83
C THR A 52 3.63 -4.16 6.22
N TYR A 53 3.75 -2.84 6.10
CA TYR A 53 4.94 -2.10 6.49
C TYR A 53 4.58 -1.00 7.49
N LYS A 54 5.31 -0.96 8.62
CA LYS A 54 5.08 0.03 9.67
C LYS A 54 5.96 1.25 9.43
N LEU A 55 5.33 2.34 8.99
CA LEU A 55 5.99 3.64 8.87
C LEU A 55 6.24 4.22 10.24
N ARG A 56 7.43 4.82 10.43
CA ARG A 56 7.86 5.45 11.69
C ARG A 56 8.42 6.83 11.43
N ASP A 57 8.34 7.70 12.43
CA ASP A 57 9.00 9.01 12.41
C ASP A 57 10.50 8.91 12.78
N GLU A 58 11.16 10.06 12.86
CA GLU A 58 12.59 10.15 13.20
C GLU A 58 12.88 9.71 14.63
N GLU A 59 11.90 9.80 15.55
CA GLU A 59 11.98 9.30 16.92
C GLU A 59 11.57 7.82 17.04
N ASN A 60 11.43 7.10 15.92
CA ASN A 60 11.03 5.70 15.84
C ASN A 60 9.62 5.40 16.37
N LYS A 61 8.75 6.42 16.45
CA LYS A 61 7.32 6.23 16.80
C LYS A 61 6.51 5.77 15.60
N PRO A 62 5.55 4.85 15.76
CA PRO A 62 4.72 4.39 14.68
C PRO A 62 3.79 5.51 14.18
N LEU A 63 3.79 5.75 12.87
CA LEU A 63 2.94 6.73 12.19
C LEU A 63 1.76 6.08 11.48
N ALA A 64 2.04 4.98 10.77
CA ALA A 64 1.05 4.30 9.94
C ALA A 64 1.44 2.84 9.69
N LEU A 65 0.48 2.05 9.25
CA LEU A 65 0.68 0.71 8.73
C LEU A 65 0.04 0.68 7.33
N PHE A 66 0.83 0.39 6.31
CA PHE A 66 0.29 0.27 4.94
C PHE A 66 0.56 -1.12 4.36
N GLY A 67 -0.33 -1.54 3.47
CA GLY A 67 -0.22 -2.80 2.75
C GLY A 67 0.72 -2.70 1.56
N TYR A 68 1.35 -3.81 1.20
CA TYR A 68 2.09 -3.92 -0.05
C TYR A 68 2.00 -5.32 -0.63
N THR A 69 2.18 -5.40 -1.95
CA THR A 69 2.43 -6.65 -2.67
C THR A 69 3.67 -6.48 -3.52
N SER A 70 4.63 -7.40 -3.43
CA SER A 70 5.84 -7.36 -4.25
C SER A 70 6.02 -8.64 -5.06
N TYR A 71 6.63 -8.47 -6.23
CA TYR A 71 7.04 -9.54 -7.12
C TYR A 71 8.50 -9.35 -7.50
N ILE A 72 9.34 -10.28 -7.09
CA ILE A 72 10.79 -10.23 -7.30
C ILE A 72 11.19 -11.46 -8.12
N LYS A 73 11.92 -11.24 -9.21
CA LYS A 73 12.41 -12.35 -10.04
C LYS A 73 13.48 -13.14 -9.31
N GLU A 74 13.28 -14.47 -9.22
CA GLU A 74 14.25 -15.36 -8.60
C GLU A 74 15.55 -15.39 -9.39
N GLY A 75 16.69 -15.42 -8.65
CA GLY A 75 18.02 -15.49 -9.24
C GLY A 75 18.42 -14.26 -10.06
N ALA A 76 17.69 -13.17 -9.97
CA ALA A 76 18.02 -11.93 -10.65
C ALA A 76 19.27 -11.26 -10.03
N LYS A 77 19.98 -10.47 -10.86
CA LYS A 77 21.10 -9.67 -10.38
C LYS A 77 20.60 -8.54 -9.46
N SER A 78 21.42 -8.16 -8.48
CA SER A 78 21.11 -7.05 -7.56
C SER A 78 20.96 -5.68 -8.25
N THR A 79 21.36 -5.56 -9.50
CA THR A 79 21.22 -4.33 -10.31
C THR A 79 19.90 -4.28 -11.08
N ARG A 80 18.99 -5.26 -10.88
CA ARG A 80 17.69 -5.26 -11.53
C ARG A 80 16.85 -4.08 -11.04
N PRO A 81 16.21 -3.32 -11.92
CA PRO A 81 15.34 -2.20 -11.53
C PRO A 81 14.17 -2.66 -10.65
N ILE A 82 13.74 -1.79 -9.75
CA ILE A 82 12.51 -1.97 -8.96
C ILE A 82 11.57 -0.83 -9.32
N VAL A 83 10.32 -1.17 -9.62
CA VAL A 83 9.24 -0.21 -9.86
C VAL A 83 8.29 -0.21 -8.68
N PHE A 84 8.07 0.96 -8.09
CA PHE A 84 7.05 1.18 -7.08
C PHE A 84 5.79 1.74 -7.75
N ALA A 85 4.67 1.07 -7.53
CA ALA A 85 3.38 1.45 -8.11
C ALA A 85 2.34 1.66 -7.01
N PHE A 86 1.56 2.73 -7.13
CA PHE A 86 0.47 3.05 -6.22
C PHE A 86 -0.63 3.83 -6.94
N ASN A 87 -1.87 3.66 -6.53
CA ASN A 87 -2.98 4.46 -7.03
C ASN A 87 -2.98 5.85 -6.40
N GLY A 88 -3.46 6.82 -7.15
CA GLY A 88 -3.77 8.14 -6.65
C GLY A 88 -5.08 8.15 -5.83
N GLY A 89 -5.21 9.20 -4.98
CA GLY A 89 -6.33 9.35 -4.05
C GLY A 89 -6.02 8.75 -2.67
N PRO A 90 -6.31 9.50 -1.57
CA PRO A 90 -6.07 9.01 -0.22
C PRO A 90 -6.80 7.69 0.05
N GLY A 91 -6.09 6.67 0.58
CA GLY A 91 -6.66 5.37 0.90
C GLY A 91 -7.05 4.49 -0.30
N SER A 92 -6.61 4.83 -1.52
CA SER A 92 -6.92 4.05 -2.71
C SER A 92 -5.99 2.85 -2.85
N SER A 93 -6.56 1.62 -2.84
CA SER A 93 -5.79 0.40 -3.05
C SER A 93 -5.19 0.34 -4.47
N SER A 94 -4.00 -0.25 -4.58
CA SER A 94 -3.32 -0.54 -5.86
C SER A 94 -3.95 -1.66 -6.67
N PHE A 95 -5.11 -2.17 -6.25
CA PHE A 95 -5.81 -3.30 -6.88
C PHE A 95 -5.97 -3.16 -8.39
N TRP A 96 -6.34 -1.97 -8.89
CA TRP A 96 -6.52 -1.73 -10.32
C TRP A 96 -5.21 -1.84 -11.10
N LEU A 97 -4.11 -1.36 -10.54
CA LEU A 97 -2.79 -1.52 -11.12
C LEU A 97 -2.34 -2.98 -11.07
N HIS A 98 -2.66 -3.68 -9.99
CA HIS A 98 -2.30 -5.07 -9.78
C HIS A 98 -2.99 -6.00 -10.78
N MET A 99 -4.33 -5.99 -10.80
CA MET A 99 -5.14 -6.94 -11.57
C MET A 99 -5.52 -6.45 -12.97
N GLY A 100 -5.20 -5.20 -13.29
CA GLY A 100 -5.55 -4.62 -14.58
C GLY A 100 -4.36 -4.28 -15.48
N VAL A 101 -3.20 -3.93 -14.91
CA VAL A 101 -2.11 -3.32 -15.69
C VAL A 101 -0.75 -3.99 -15.48
N LEU A 102 -0.21 -3.99 -14.25
CA LEU A 102 1.20 -4.27 -13.99
C LEU A 102 1.47 -5.66 -13.43
N GLY A 103 0.52 -6.25 -12.69
CA GLY A 103 0.72 -7.52 -12.03
C GLY A 103 0.96 -8.69 -12.98
N PRO A 104 1.44 -9.83 -12.47
CA PRO A 104 1.74 -11.03 -13.29
C PRO A 104 0.49 -11.67 -13.88
N LYS A 105 -0.64 -11.45 -13.28
CA LYS A 105 -1.96 -11.91 -13.71
C LYS A 105 -2.89 -10.71 -13.88
N ARG A 106 -3.85 -10.83 -14.78
CA ARG A 106 -4.89 -9.82 -14.97
C ARG A 106 -6.26 -10.44 -15.14
N ILE A 107 -7.28 -9.67 -14.86
CA ILE A 107 -8.65 -10.06 -15.21
C ILE A 107 -8.79 -9.95 -16.73
N ALA A 108 -9.31 -11.00 -17.36
CA ALA A 108 -9.65 -10.97 -18.76
C ALA A 108 -10.88 -10.07 -18.96
N VAL A 109 -10.69 -8.95 -19.65
CA VAL A 109 -11.78 -8.08 -20.11
C VAL A 109 -11.78 -8.10 -21.64
N ASN A 110 -12.96 -8.18 -22.24
CA ASN A 110 -13.13 -8.03 -23.67
C ASN A 110 -13.10 -6.54 -24.02
N ASP A 111 -12.58 -6.24 -25.19
CA ASP A 111 -12.42 -4.87 -25.68
C ASP A 111 -13.79 -4.21 -25.92
N PRO A 112 -13.90 -2.93 -25.81
CA PRO A 112 -14.60 -2.00 -24.93
C PRO A 112 -16.08 -2.31 -24.72
N GLU A 113 -16.48 -3.48 -25.03
CA GLU A 113 -17.85 -3.94 -24.92
C GLU A 113 -18.10 -4.68 -23.62
N TYR A 114 -19.29 -5.08 -23.42
CA TYR A 114 -19.85 -5.77 -22.28
C TYR A 114 -18.92 -6.85 -21.69
N THR A 115 -18.52 -6.68 -20.43
CA THR A 115 -17.86 -7.73 -19.65
C THR A 115 -18.91 -8.73 -19.17
N PRO A 116 -18.76 -10.04 -19.44
CA PRO A 116 -19.72 -11.03 -18.99
C PRO A 116 -19.86 -11.04 -17.46
N ALA A 117 -20.97 -11.59 -16.98
CA ALA A 117 -21.17 -11.76 -15.53
C ALA A 117 -20.09 -12.65 -14.92
N ALA A 118 -19.79 -12.45 -13.61
CA ALA A 118 -18.90 -13.31 -12.85
C ALA A 118 -19.28 -14.80 -12.96
N PRO A 119 -18.30 -15.74 -12.88
CA PRO A 119 -16.93 -15.53 -12.45
C PRO A 119 -16.01 -15.00 -13.56
N TYR A 120 -15.18 -14.00 -13.21
CA TYR A 120 -14.20 -13.46 -14.15
C TYR A 120 -12.99 -14.39 -14.27
N GLN A 121 -12.45 -14.48 -15.48
CA GLN A 121 -11.24 -15.26 -15.75
C GLN A 121 -9.99 -14.46 -15.39
N ILE A 122 -9.06 -15.12 -14.69
CA ILE A 122 -7.72 -14.60 -14.43
C ILE A 122 -6.76 -15.26 -15.40
N VAL A 123 -6.05 -14.44 -16.17
CA VAL A 123 -5.11 -14.88 -17.21
C VAL A 123 -3.71 -14.35 -16.95
N ASN A 124 -2.69 -14.92 -17.59
CA ASN A 124 -1.35 -14.34 -17.59
C ASN A 124 -1.37 -12.93 -18.19
N ASN A 125 -0.58 -12.04 -17.63
CA ASN A 125 -0.46 -10.68 -18.13
C ASN A 125 0.79 -10.55 -18.99
N ASN A 126 0.66 -10.70 -20.31
CA ASN A 126 1.77 -10.58 -21.26
C ASN A 126 2.35 -9.16 -21.33
N TYR A 127 1.68 -8.17 -20.75
CA TYR A 127 2.12 -6.77 -20.70
C TYR A 127 2.72 -6.39 -19.34
N SER A 128 2.91 -7.36 -18.44
CA SER A 128 3.55 -7.12 -17.15
C SER A 128 5.02 -6.73 -17.35
N ILE A 129 5.49 -5.78 -16.53
CA ILE A 129 6.89 -5.32 -16.56
C ILE A 129 7.87 -6.29 -15.86
N LEU A 130 7.37 -7.41 -15.35
CA LEU A 130 8.17 -8.38 -14.58
C LEU A 130 9.21 -9.13 -15.39
N ASP A 131 9.23 -8.99 -16.70
CA ASP A 131 10.32 -9.44 -17.55
C ASP A 131 11.59 -8.57 -17.42
N VAL A 132 11.43 -7.26 -17.17
CA VAL A 132 12.51 -6.26 -17.11
C VAL A 132 12.77 -5.66 -15.73
N ALA A 133 11.80 -5.64 -14.83
CA ALA A 133 11.89 -5.03 -13.51
C ALA A 133 11.20 -5.86 -12.43
N ASP A 134 11.59 -5.68 -11.18
CA ASP A 134 10.82 -6.12 -10.03
C ASP A 134 9.71 -5.09 -9.72
N LEU A 135 8.64 -5.52 -9.06
CA LEU A 135 7.46 -4.70 -8.87
C LEU A 135 7.05 -4.70 -7.40
N VAL A 136 6.83 -3.52 -6.84
CA VAL A 136 6.25 -3.32 -5.50
C VAL A 136 5.02 -2.45 -5.64
N MET A 137 3.87 -2.97 -5.28
CA MET A 137 2.61 -2.23 -5.23
C MET A 137 2.32 -1.84 -3.80
N ILE A 138 1.95 -0.58 -3.59
CA ILE A 138 1.70 -0.01 -2.28
C ILE A 138 0.23 0.38 -2.20
N ASP A 139 -0.42 -0.03 -1.10
CA ASP A 139 -1.75 0.43 -0.72
C ASP A 139 -1.58 1.57 0.29
N PRO A 140 -1.64 2.84 -0.15
CA PRO A 140 -1.41 3.98 0.72
C PRO A 140 -2.52 4.13 1.76
N VAL A 141 -2.18 4.70 2.91
CA VAL A 141 -3.09 5.05 4.01
C VAL A 141 -3.69 6.43 3.85
#